data_33a628cd03e2215a4887138538289bda
#
_entry.id   33a628cd03e2215a4887138538289bda
#
_cell.length_a   1.000
_cell.length_b   1.000
_cell.length_c   1.000
_cell.angle_alpha   90.00
_cell.angle_beta   90.00
_cell.angle_gamma   90.00
#
_symmetry.space_group_name_H-M   'P 1'
#
loop_
_entity.id
_entity.type
_entity.pdbx_description
1 polymer ?
#
loop_
_entity_poly.entity_id
_entity_poly.type
_entity_poly.pdbx_seq_one_letter_code
_entity_poly.pdbx_strand_id
1 'polypeptide(L)'
;MAKQIAYGEDARKALMKGIDQLADTVKITLGPKGRNVVLDKKFGAPLITNDGVTIAKEIELEDPFENMGAQLVKEVATKTNDVAGDGTTTATLLAQALVREGLKNVAAGANPMIVRKGIQKAVDAAVEKLLSTAKKVQGKEDIARVASVSAANEEIGQLIAEAMEKVTADGVITVEESKTAETYSEIVEGMQFDRGYITPYMVTDTEKMEAVLDDPYILITDKKISNIQEILPLLEQVMQAGRKMVIIAEDVEGEALSTLIVNKLRGTFVCVPVKAPGFGDRRKEMLQDIAILTGGQVISEELGFDLKDTQISQLGTAKQVKIQKELTIIVDGAGDKNAIADRVAQIRRELEASTSEFDKEKLQERLAKLAGGVAVIKVGAATETEMKEMKLRIEDALAATKAAVEEGIVAGGGTSYIDVIPTVAALLEKTEGDEKTGVQIVLKALEEPAWQIAKNAGLEGSVIVDKVKSCETGKGFNALVEEYVDMISAGIVDPVKVTRSALQNAASVASMVLTTESLVTDLPEPAAPAAPMDPGMGMY
;
A
#
# COMPACT_ATOMS: atom_id res chain seq x y z
N MET A 1 8.43 -16.89 30.13
CA MET A 1 7.81 -18.03 29.43
C MET A 1 8.90 -18.98 28.96
N ALA A 2 8.69 -20.29 29.01
CA ALA A 2 9.62 -21.27 28.45
C ALA A 2 9.54 -21.22 26.92
N LYS A 3 10.65 -21.53 26.23
CA LYS A 3 10.74 -21.50 24.77
C LYS A 3 10.77 -22.91 24.20
N GLN A 4 10.13 -23.09 23.07
CA GLN A 4 10.25 -24.24 22.21
C GLN A 4 11.21 -23.89 21.07
N ILE A 5 12.10 -24.83 20.70
CA ILE A 5 13.12 -24.58 19.70
C ILE A 5 13.12 -25.72 18.69
N ALA A 6 13.12 -25.40 17.41
CA ALA A 6 13.34 -26.32 16.30
C ALA A 6 14.66 -26.01 15.59
N TYR A 7 15.33 -27.01 15.08
CA TYR A 7 16.65 -26.90 14.46
C TYR A 7 16.71 -27.58 13.09
N GLY A 8 17.63 -27.12 12.27
CA GLY A 8 18.07 -27.79 11.05
C GLY A 8 16.94 -28.09 10.07
N GLU A 9 16.81 -29.32 9.66
CA GLU A 9 15.84 -29.75 8.67
C GLU A 9 14.38 -29.56 9.13
N ASP A 10 14.09 -29.83 10.40
CA ASP A 10 12.74 -29.69 10.95
C ASP A 10 12.30 -28.23 10.96
N ALA A 11 13.20 -27.31 11.34
CA ALA A 11 12.94 -25.88 11.27
C ALA A 11 12.64 -25.44 9.83
N ARG A 12 13.45 -25.87 8.85
CA ARG A 12 13.26 -25.52 7.43
C ARG A 12 11.99 -26.11 6.85
N LYS A 13 11.63 -27.36 7.23
CA LYS A 13 10.36 -27.99 6.79
C LYS A 13 9.14 -27.24 7.32
N ALA A 14 9.17 -26.86 8.60
CA ALA A 14 8.07 -26.10 9.19
C ALA A 14 7.88 -24.73 8.51
N LEU A 15 8.97 -23.97 8.30
CA LEU A 15 8.93 -22.71 7.55
C LEU A 15 8.35 -22.91 6.15
N MET A 16 8.85 -23.90 5.39
CA MET A 16 8.38 -24.15 4.02
C MET A 16 6.90 -24.51 3.98
N LYS A 17 6.42 -25.29 4.94
CA LYS A 17 5.01 -25.66 5.00
C LYS A 17 4.11 -24.45 5.25
N GLY A 18 4.52 -23.53 6.14
CA GLY A 18 3.80 -22.26 6.35
C GLY A 18 3.83 -21.35 5.13
N ILE A 19 4.98 -21.26 4.47
CA ILE A 19 5.13 -20.52 3.20
C ILE A 19 4.20 -21.09 2.12
N ASP A 20 4.16 -22.42 1.99
CA ASP A 20 3.33 -23.09 0.99
C ASP A 20 1.84 -22.86 1.28
N GLN A 21 1.38 -22.98 2.52
CA GLN A 21 -0.03 -22.77 2.87
C GLN A 21 -0.50 -21.35 2.50
N LEU A 22 0.29 -20.32 2.83
CA LEU A 22 -0.05 -18.95 2.47
C LEU A 22 0.02 -18.73 0.96
N ALA A 23 1.15 -19.07 0.32
CA ALA A 23 1.36 -18.79 -1.09
C ALA A 23 0.41 -19.58 -2.00
N ASP A 24 0.07 -20.84 -1.65
CA ASP A 24 -0.88 -21.64 -2.40
C ASP A 24 -2.31 -21.08 -2.32
N THR A 25 -2.65 -20.41 -1.22
CA THR A 25 -3.94 -19.71 -1.07
C THR A 25 -3.98 -18.43 -1.91
N VAL A 26 -2.87 -17.69 -1.97
CA VAL A 26 -2.80 -16.41 -2.68
C VAL A 26 -2.66 -16.59 -4.20
N LYS A 27 -1.79 -17.49 -4.66
CA LYS A 27 -1.43 -17.62 -6.10
C LYS A 27 -2.57 -18.02 -7.05
N ILE A 28 -3.67 -18.56 -6.51
CA ILE A 28 -4.86 -18.91 -7.31
C ILE A 28 -5.58 -17.69 -7.87
N THR A 29 -5.30 -16.50 -7.33
CA THR A 29 -5.89 -15.23 -7.77
C THR A 29 -5.16 -14.61 -8.97
N LEU A 30 -3.96 -15.12 -9.32
CA LEU A 30 -3.09 -14.51 -10.31
C LEU A 30 -3.62 -14.67 -11.75
N GLY A 31 -3.60 -13.57 -12.50
CA GLY A 31 -3.91 -13.53 -13.92
C GLY A 31 -5.40 -13.43 -14.27
N PRO A 32 -5.75 -13.30 -15.56
CA PRO A 32 -7.11 -12.97 -16.02
C PRO A 32 -8.13 -14.10 -15.78
N LYS A 33 -7.68 -15.34 -15.55
CA LYS A 33 -8.52 -16.48 -15.15
C LYS A 33 -8.29 -16.86 -13.67
N GLY A 34 -7.68 -15.97 -12.88
CA GLY A 34 -7.57 -16.09 -11.42
C GLY A 34 -8.93 -16.15 -10.74
N ARG A 35 -8.97 -16.73 -9.55
CA ARG A 35 -10.19 -16.92 -8.78
C ARG A 35 -10.15 -16.18 -7.46
N ASN A 36 -11.31 -15.83 -6.95
CA ASN A 36 -11.42 -15.16 -5.65
C ASN A 36 -11.23 -16.16 -4.49
N VAL A 37 -10.79 -15.62 -3.37
CA VAL A 37 -10.74 -16.29 -2.06
C VAL A 37 -11.85 -15.72 -1.19
N VAL A 38 -12.51 -16.57 -0.40
CA VAL A 38 -13.50 -16.16 0.59
C VAL A 38 -12.84 -16.15 1.96
N LEU A 39 -12.84 -15.00 2.60
CA LEU A 39 -12.29 -14.79 3.93
C LEU A 39 -13.43 -14.68 4.95
N ASP A 40 -13.37 -15.49 6.00
CA ASP A 40 -14.33 -15.41 7.09
C ASP A 40 -14.07 -14.14 7.93
N LYS A 41 -15.13 -13.48 8.34
CA LYS A 41 -15.03 -12.30 9.22
C LYS A 41 -15.82 -12.59 10.51
N LYS A 42 -15.19 -12.31 11.65
CA LYS A 42 -15.83 -12.49 12.97
C LYS A 42 -17.16 -11.74 13.12
N PHE A 43 -17.30 -10.65 12.38
CA PHE A 43 -18.52 -9.82 12.35
C PHE A 43 -18.81 -9.41 10.90
N GLY A 44 -20.07 -9.52 10.48
CA GLY A 44 -20.51 -9.16 9.14
C GLY A 44 -20.50 -10.33 8.15
N ALA A 45 -20.60 -10.00 6.86
CA ALA A 45 -20.54 -10.97 5.78
C ALA A 45 -19.09 -11.38 5.47
N PRO A 46 -18.84 -12.62 5.00
CA PRO A 46 -17.53 -13.01 4.50
C PRO A 46 -17.05 -12.06 3.39
N LEU A 47 -15.75 -11.76 3.39
CA LEU A 47 -15.13 -10.96 2.33
C LEU A 47 -14.72 -11.86 1.17
N ILE A 48 -15.16 -11.51 -0.04
CA ILE A 48 -14.71 -12.16 -1.28
C ILE A 48 -13.71 -11.22 -1.94
N THR A 49 -12.48 -11.68 -2.18
CA THR A 49 -11.42 -10.86 -2.74
C THR A 49 -10.42 -11.68 -3.55
N ASN A 50 -9.74 -11.03 -4.49
CA ASN A 50 -8.57 -11.54 -5.20
C ASN A 50 -7.30 -10.76 -4.85
N ASP A 51 -7.37 -9.77 -3.99
CA ASP A 51 -6.21 -9.00 -3.53
C ASP A 51 -5.29 -9.86 -2.65
N GLY A 52 -4.04 -10.01 -3.12
CA GLY A 52 -3.05 -10.89 -2.48
C GLY A 52 -2.64 -10.42 -1.08
N VAL A 53 -2.52 -9.12 -0.82
CA VAL A 53 -2.14 -8.63 0.50
C VAL A 53 -3.25 -8.78 1.52
N THR A 54 -4.50 -8.54 1.14
CA THR A 54 -5.67 -8.75 2.00
C THR A 54 -5.79 -10.22 2.39
N ILE A 55 -5.61 -11.15 1.42
CA ILE A 55 -5.63 -12.59 1.70
C ILE A 55 -4.48 -12.96 2.64
N ALA A 56 -3.26 -12.50 2.35
CA ALA A 56 -2.08 -12.83 3.14
C ALA A 56 -2.20 -12.34 4.60
N LYS A 57 -2.79 -11.17 4.84
CA LYS A 57 -3.00 -10.60 6.18
C LYS A 57 -3.93 -11.43 7.05
N GLU A 58 -4.92 -12.10 6.49
CA GLU A 58 -5.89 -12.92 7.22
C GLU A 58 -5.38 -14.32 7.57
N ILE A 59 -4.28 -14.77 6.93
CA ILE A 59 -3.75 -16.11 7.18
C ILE A 59 -2.93 -16.13 8.47
N GLU A 60 -3.41 -16.94 9.42
CA GLU A 60 -2.74 -17.26 10.66
C GLU A 60 -2.84 -18.77 10.88
N LEU A 61 -1.71 -19.43 11.14
CA LEU A 61 -1.63 -20.88 11.25
C LEU A 61 -1.55 -21.31 12.71
N GLU A 62 -2.15 -22.45 13.02
CA GLU A 62 -2.21 -23.01 14.39
C GLU A 62 -0.82 -23.41 14.90
N ASP A 63 0.01 -24.04 14.05
CA ASP A 63 1.39 -24.38 14.41
C ASP A 63 2.28 -23.12 14.39
N PRO A 64 2.89 -22.74 15.53
CA PRO A 64 3.66 -21.52 15.62
C PRO A 64 4.92 -21.51 14.75
N PHE A 65 5.53 -22.66 14.45
CA PHE A 65 6.69 -22.75 13.57
C PHE A 65 6.29 -22.60 12.09
N GLU A 66 5.17 -23.21 11.67
CA GLU A 66 4.62 -23.02 10.35
C GLU A 66 4.15 -21.58 10.17
N ASN A 67 3.52 -21.01 11.21
CA ASN A 67 3.05 -19.63 11.20
C ASN A 67 4.20 -18.63 10.99
N MET A 68 5.42 -18.89 11.53
CA MET A 68 6.59 -18.05 11.24
C MET A 68 6.87 -17.99 9.73
N GLY A 69 6.78 -19.12 9.02
CA GLY A 69 6.93 -19.16 7.56
C GLY A 69 5.88 -18.34 6.84
N ALA A 70 4.62 -18.48 7.23
CA ALA A 70 3.52 -17.68 6.69
C ALA A 70 3.73 -16.17 6.94
N GLN A 71 4.13 -15.77 8.16
CA GLN A 71 4.37 -14.38 8.51
C GLN A 71 5.51 -13.74 7.70
N LEU A 72 6.58 -14.49 7.39
CA LEU A 72 7.67 -13.99 6.55
C LEU A 72 7.21 -13.69 5.12
N VAL A 73 6.36 -14.54 4.53
CA VAL A 73 5.80 -14.28 3.18
C VAL A 73 4.72 -13.20 3.22
N LYS A 74 3.93 -13.12 4.29
CA LYS A 74 3.02 -12.01 4.55
C LYS A 74 3.75 -10.66 4.55
N GLU A 75 4.97 -10.61 5.12
CA GLU A 75 5.80 -9.41 5.07
C GLU A 75 6.20 -9.05 3.62
N VAL A 76 6.51 -10.04 2.77
CA VAL A 76 6.80 -9.81 1.34
C VAL A 76 5.61 -9.12 0.66
N ALA A 77 4.40 -9.64 0.83
CA ALA A 77 3.18 -9.05 0.26
C ALA A 77 2.96 -7.63 0.77
N THR A 78 3.08 -7.41 2.09
CA THR A 78 2.88 -6.10 2.72
C THR A 78 3.89 -5.07 2.23
N LYS A 79 5.19 -5.43 2.19
CA LYS A 79 6.25 -4.52 1.70
C LYS A 79 6.10 -4.18 0.22
N THR A 80 5.64 -5.14 -0.59
CA THR A 80 5.39 -4.87 -2.00
C THR A 80 4.20 -3.93 -2.18
N ASN A 81 3.15 -4.10 -1.39
CA ASN A 81 2.02 -3.18 -1.34
C ASN A 81 2.44 -1.77 -0.91
N ASP A 82 3.26 -1.63 0.14
CA ASP A 82 3.73 -0.34 0.65
C ASP A 82 4.53 0.46 -0.40
N VAL A 83 5.30 -0.24 -1.25
CA VAL A 83 6.20 0.39 -2.24
C VAL A 83 5.51 0.64 -3.57
N ALA A 84 4.71 -0.31 -4.04
CA ALA A 84 4.19 -0.32 -5.40
C ALA A 84 2.66 -0.34 -5.48
N GLY A 85 1.98 -0.66 -4.38
CA GLY A 85 0.52 -0.70 -4.27
C GLY A 85 -0.16 -1.84 -5.03
N ASP A 86 0.63 -2.68 -5.72
CA ASP A 86 0.18 -3.83 -6.52
C ASP A 86 1.29 -4.89 -6.58
N GLY A 87 1.02 -6.05 -7.23
CA GLY A 87 1.99 -7.13 -7.42
C GLY A 87 2.22 -8.02 -6.19
N THR A 88 1.38 -7.94 -5.19
CA THR A 88 1.49 -8.67 -3.93
C THR A 88 1.41 -10.18 -4.11
N THR A 89 0.53 -10.65 -5.00
CA THR A 89 0.40 -12.06 -5.41
C THR A 89 1.66 -12.57 -6.10
N THR A 90 2.20 -11.80 -7.04
CA THR A 90 3.45 -12.13 -7.76
C THR A 90 4.64 -12.20 -6.80
N ALA A 91 4.76 -11.26 -5.87
CA ALA A 91 5.82 -11.24 -4.87
C ALA A 91 5.76 -12.46 -3.94
N THR A 92 4.56 -12.84 -3.50
CA THR A 92 4.30 -14.04 -2.69
C THR A 92 4.71 -15.32 -3.43
N LEU A 93 4.33 -15.44 -4.70
CA LEU A 93 4.68 -16.57 -5.55
C LEU A 93 6.18 -16.67 -5.79
N LEU A 94 6.85 -15.56 -6.10
CA LEU A 94 8.30 -15.52 -6.28
C LEU A 94 9.04 -15.90 -5.00
N ALA A 95 8.58 -15.44 -3.83
CA ALA A 95 9.15 -15.83 -2.55
C ALA A 95 9.04 -17.34 -2.31
N GLN A 96 7.87 -17.93 -2.56
CA GLN A 96 7.66 -19.39 -2.49
C GLN A 96 8.63 -20.13 -3.41
N ALA A 97 8.74 -19.70 -4.67
CA ALA A 97 9.59 -20.33 -5.66
C ALA A 97 11.08 -20.28 -5.27
N LEU A 98 11.57 -19.11 -4.88
CA LEU A 98 12.95 -18.91 -4.43
C LEU A 98 13.29 -19.75 -3.20
N VAL A 99 12.41 -19.78 -2.20
CA VAL A 99 12.62 -20.60 -0.99
C VAL A 99 12.59 -22.09 -1.33
N ARG A 100 11.60 -22.54 -2.11
CA ARG A 100 11.45 -23.96 -2.49
C ARG A 100 12.66 -24.48 -3.26
N GLU A 101 13.13 -23.75 -4.26
CA GLU A 101 14.33 -24.13 -5.01
C GLU A 101 15.61 -23.99 -4.18
N GLY A 102 15.69 -22.94 -3.35
CA GLY A 102 16.83 -22.74 -2.45
C GLY A 102 16.98 -23.83 -1.43
N LEU A 103 15.91 -24.23 -0.74
CA LEU A 103 15.94 -25.27 0.28
C LEU A 103 16.34 -26.63 -0.29
N LYS A 104 15.97 -26.98 -1.53
CA LYS A 104 16.43 -28.20 -2.19
C LYS A 104 17.96 -28.24 -2.30
N ASN A 105 18.56 -27.11 -2.67
CA ASN A 105 20.02 -27.01 -2.83
C ASN A 105 20.74 -26.96 -1.48
N VAL A 106 20.20 -26.26 -0.47
CA VAL A 106 20.74 -26.23 0.89
C VAL A 106 20.70 -27.64 1.53
N ALA A 107 19.60 -28.37 1.34
CA ALA A 107 19.48 -29.76 1.78
C ALA A 107 20.49 -30.69 1.08
N ALA A 108 20.88 -30.39 -0.16
CA ALA A 108 21.92 -31.08 -0.89
C ALA A 108 23.35 -30.69 -0.48
N GLY A 109 23.51 -29.76 0.47
CA GLY A 109 24.81 -29.38 1.05
C GLY A 109 25.39 -28.06 0.54
N ALA A 110 24.64 -27.28 -0.25
CA ALA A 110 25.09 -25.95 -0.67
C ALA A 110 25.18 -24.99 0.53
N ASN A 111 26.21 -24.14 0.54
CA ASN A 111 26.40 -23.14 1.58
C ASN A 111 25.39 -21.97 1.39
N PRO A 112 24.41 -21.80 2.30
CA PRO A 112 23.35 -20.82 2.14
C PRO A 112 23.86 -19.38 2.09
N MET A 113 24.98 -19.06 2.74
CA MET A 113 25.57 -17.72 2.72
C MET A 113 26.18 -17.38 1.35
N ILE A 114 26.67 -18.38 0.62
CA ILE A 114 27.22 -18.20 -0.73
C ILE A 114 26.08 -18.20 -1.76
N VAL A 115 25.09 -19.12 -1.60
CA VAL A 115 23.86 -19.13 -2.42
C VAL A 115 23.17 -17.77 -2.38
N ARG A 116 23.03 -17.15 -1.20
CA ARG A 116 22.49 -15.82 -1.03
C ARG A 116 23.18 -14.77 -1.89
N LYS A 117 24.53 -14.80 -1.99
CA LYS A 117 25.28 -13.89 -2.86
C LYS A 117 24.94 -14.07 -4.34
N GLY A 118 24.77 -15.32 -4.76
CA GLY A 118 24.35 -15.64 -6.13
C GLY A 118 22.94 -15.14 -6.43
N ILE A 119 21.99 -15.33 -5.49
CA ILE A 119 20.63 -14.81 -5.61
C ILE A 119 20.67 -13.28 -5.75
N GLN A 120 21.40 -12.58 -4.90
CA GLN A 120 21.49 -11.12 -4.94
C GLN A 120 22.02 -10.62 -6.29
N LYS A 121 23.14 -11.19 -6.78
CA LYS A 121 23.69 -10.82 -8.10
C LYS A 121 22.71 -11.05 -9.26
N ALA A 122 21.98 -12.16 -9.21
CA ALA A 122 20.99 -12.48 -10.23
C ALA A 122 19.80 -11.52 -10.22
N VAL A 123 19.32 -11.18 -9.03
CA VAL A 123 18.22 -10.21 -8.84
C VAL A 123 18.63 -8.83 -9.29
N ASP A 124 19.84 -8.36 -8.91
CA ASP A 124 20.34 -7.04 -9.32
C ASP A 124 20.43 -6.94 -10.85
N ALA A 125 20.95 -7.97 -11.53
CA ALA A 125 21.01 -8.03 -12.99
C ALA A 125 19.62 -8.07 -13.65
N ALA A 126 18.68 -8.82 -13.06
CA ALA A 126 17.29 -8.86 -13.54
C ALA A 126 16.61 -7.50 -13.42
N VAL A 127 16.77 -6.83 -12.28
CA VAL A 127 16.20 -5.50 -12.01
C VAL A 127 16.79 -4.44 -12.92
N GLU A 128 18.11 -4.42 -13.11
CA GLU A 128 18.78 -3.51 -14.05
C GLU A 128 18.23 -3.70 -15.49
N LYS A 129 18.06 -4.94 -15.89
CA LYS A 129 17.49 -5.26 -17.21
C LYS A 129 16.03 -4.81 -17.33
N LEU A 130 15.18 -5.07 -16.32
CA LEU A 130 13.78 -4.61 -16.27
C LEU A 130 13.69 -3.09 -16.43
N LEU A 131 14.48 -2.34 -15.64
CA LEU A 131 14.52 -0.89 -15.72
C LEU A 131 14.99 -0.39 -17.09
N SER A 132 15.99 -1.04 -17.70
CA SER A 132 16.51 -0.66 -19.01
C SER A 132 15.54 -0.92 -20.16
N THR A 133 14.58 -1.84 -20.00
CA THR A 133 13.57 -2.19 -21.01
C THR A 133 12.24 -1.47 -20.80
N ALA A 134 12.10 -0.73 -19.70
CA ALA A 134 10.88 0.00 -19.38
C ALA A 134 10.56 1.06 -20.45
N LYS A 135 9.30 1.11 -20.86
CA LYS A 135 8.77 2.14 -21.74
C LYS A 135 8.02 3.18 -20.91
N LYS A 136 8.30 4.46 -21.13
CA LYS A 136 7.57 5.54 -20.45
C LYS A 136 6.11 5.56 -20.87
N VAL A 137 5.22 5.73 -19.92
CA VAL A 137 3.80 5.96 -20.15
C VAL A 137 3.60 7.33 -20.78
N GLN A 138 2.89 7.41 -21.89
CA GLN A 138 2.64 8.65 -22.62
C GLN A 138 1.15 8.85 -22.85
N GLY A 139 0.60 9.84 -22.15
CA GLY A 139 -0.77 10.28 -22.37
C GLY A 139 -1.85 9.37 -21.76
N LYS A 140 -3.10 9.77 -21.99
CA LYS A 140 -4.31 9.17 -21.41
C LYS A 140 -4.51 7.70 -21.81
N GLU A 141 -4.19 7.36 -23.07
CA GLU A 141 -4.44 6.00 -23.58
C GLU A 141 -3.58 4.94 -22.87
N ASP A 142 -2.29 5.23 -22.63
CA ASP A 142 -1.42 4.31 -21.92
C ASP A 142 -1.83 4.17 -20.46
N ILE A 143 -2.24 5.28 -19.83
CA ILE A 143 -2.78 5.29 -18.47
C ILE A 143 -4.04 4.41 -18.39
N ALA A 144 -4.97 4.57 -19.33
CA ALA A 144 -6.19 3.77 -19.39
C ALA A 144 -5.89 2.28 -19.57
N ARG A 145 -4.90 1.92 -20.41
CA ARG A 145 -4.47 0.52 -20.60
C ARG A 145 -3.96 -0.11 -19.30
N VAL A 146 -3.03 0.57 -18.62
CA VAL A 146 -2.48 0.08 -17.33
C VAL A 146 -3.61 -0.12 -16.32
N ALA A 147 -4.46 0.89 -16.16
CA ALA A 147 -5.57 0.83 -15.22
C ALA A 147 -6.59 -0.26 -15.57
N SER A 148 -6.90 -0.45 -16.87
CA SER A 148 -7.84 -1.49 -17.32
C SER A 148 -7.31 -2.91 -17.06
N VAL A 149 -6.01 -3.13 -17.24
CA VAL A 149 -5.39 -4.44 -16.97
C VAL A 149 -5.42 -4.75 -15.48
N SER A 150 -5.02 -3.80 -14.64
CA SER A 150 -5.00 -3.97 -13.19
C SER A 150 -6.43 -4.13 -12.62
N ALA A 151 -7.38 -3.30 -13.09
CA ALA A 151 -8.78 -3.40 -12.68
C ALA A 151 -9.53 -4.59 -13.31
N ALA A 152 -8.96 -5.27 -14.31
CA ALA A 152 -9.65 -6.25 -15.17
C ALA A 152 -10.99 -5.71 -15.73
N ASN A 153 -11.07 -4.40 -15.95
CA ASN A 153 -12.27 -3.69 -16.41
C ASN A 153 -11.89 -2.42 -17.19
N GLU A 154 -12.36 -2.33 -18.44
CA GLU A 154 -12.03 -1.20 -19.32
C GLU A 154 -12.72 0.11 -18.91
N GLU A 155 -13.96 0.05 -18.41
CA GLU A 155 -14.70 1.23 -17.94
C GLU A 155 -14.02 1.86 -16.73
N ILE A 156 -13.55 1.04 -15.79
CA ILE A 156 -12.78 1.49 -14.63
C ILE A 156 -11.45 2.11 -15.09
N GLY A 157 -10.78 1.49 -16.06
CA GLY A 157 -9.53 2.01 -16.61
C GLY A 157 -9.69 3.40 -17.22
N GLN A 158 -10.75 3.62 -17.99
CA GLN A 158 -11.08 4.92 -18.56
C GLN A 158 -11.39 5.95 -17.47
N LEU A 159 -12.16 5.56 -16.45
CA LEU A 159 -12.50 6.43 -15.33
C LEU A 159 -11.26 6.90 -14.55
N ILE A 160 -10.31 6.00 -14.30
CA ILE A 160 -9.03 6.33 -13.64
C ILE A 160 -8.21 7.28 -14.52
N ALA A 161 -8.11 7.02 -15.83
CA ALA A 161 -7.38 7.88 -16.75
C ALA A 161 -7.98 9.29 -16.84
N GLU A 162 -9.30 9.39 -16.83
CA GLU A 162 -10.00 10.68 -16.78
C GLU A 162 -9.76 11.43 -15.46
N ALA A 163 -9.77 10.72 -14.35
CA ALA A 163 -9.46 11.30 -13.04
C ALA A 163 -8.02 11.83 -13.00
N MET A 164 -7.06 11.05 -13.51
CA MET A 164 -5.65 11.46 -13.58
C MET A 164 -5.39 12.63 -14.53
N GLU A 165 -6.12 12.71 -15.63
CA GLU A 165 -6.02 13.85 -16.57
C GLU A 165 -6.56 15.15 -15.97
N LYS A 166 -7.62 15.06 -15.18
CA LYS A 166 -8.29 16.22 -14.57
C LYS A 166 -7.52 16.79 -13.38
N VAL A 167 -6.79 15.96 -12.64
CA VAL A 167 -5.90 16.43 -11.58
C VAL A 167 -4.50 16.65 -12.16
N THR A 168 -3.75 17.60 -11.62
CA THR A 168 -2.35 17.81 -12.03
C THR A 168 -1.48 16.60 -11.69
N ALA A 169 -0.25 16.56 -12.19
CA ALA A 169 0.69 15.46 -11.94
C ALA A 169 0.87 15.15 -10.43
N ASP A 170 0.75 16.18 -9.59
CA ASP A 170 0.78 16.07 -8.12
C ASP A 170 -0.62 15.94 -7.49
N GLY A 171 -1.65 15.80 -8.32
CA GLY A 171 -3.05 15.72 -7.89
C GLY A 171 -3.37 14.41 -7.18
N VAL A 172 -4.30 14.49 -6.25
CA VAL A 172 -4.73 13.36 -5.43
C VAL A 172 -5.96 12.70 -6.03
N ILE A 173 -5.97 11.39 -6.05
CA ILE A 173 -7.16 10.60 -6.36
C ILE A 173 -7.45 9.72 -5.15
N THR A 174 -8.68 9.83 -4.64
CA THR A 174 -9.20 9.01 -3.54
C THR A 174 -10.34 8.13 -4.04
N VAL A 175 -10.58 7.03 -3.35
CA VAL A 175 -11.66 6.10 -3.65
C VAL A 175 -12.59 6.04 -2.46
N GLU A 176 -13.87 6.36 -2.68
CA GLU A 176 -14.90 6.38 -1.68
C GLU A 176 -16.12 5.54 -2.10
N GLU A 177 -16.94 5.16 -1.13
CA GLU A 177 -18.19 4.48 -1.41
C GLU A 177 -19.25 5.46 -1.95
N SER A 178 -19.95 5.05 -3.01
CA SER A 178 -21.10 5.79 -3.53
C SER A 178 -22.34 5.48 -2.71
N LYS A 179 -23.24 6.45 -2.61
CA LYS A 179 -24.60 6.22 -2.06
C LYS A 179 -25.55 5.63 -3.11
N THR A 180 -25.11 5.55 -4.36
CA THR A 180 -25.87 5.01 -5.50
C THR A 180 -25.17 3.76 -6.04
N ALA A 181 -25.84 3.02 -6.91
CA ALA A 181 -25.24 1.86 -7.56
C ALA A 181 -24.27 2.23 -8.70
N GLU A 182 -24.11 3.51 -9.02
CA GLU A 182 -23.26 3.98 -10.10
C GLU A 182 -21.84 4.30 -9.60
N THR A 183 -20.84 3.93 -10.39
CA THR A 183 -19.44 4.31 -10.20
C THR A 183 -19.11 5.51 -11.09
N TYR A 184 -18.59 6.59 -10.50
CA TYR A 184 -18.26 7.82 -11.21
C TYR A 184 -17.12 8.57 -10.53
N SER A 185 -16.52 9.56 -11.23
CA SER A 185 -15.51 10.44 -10.66
C SER A 185 -16.00 11.89 -10.58
N GLU A 186 -15.70 12.55 -9.48
CA GLU A 186 -15.92 13.97 -9.26
C GLU A 186 -14.63 14.67 -8.81
N ILE A 187 -14.50 15.96 -9.07
CA ILE A 187 -13.41 16.77 -8.54
C ILE A 187 -13.97 17.65 -7.44
N VAL A 188 -13.30 17.62 -6.30
CA VAL A 188 -13.67 18.43 -5.13
C VAL A 188 -12.48 19.30 -4.69
N GLU A 189 -12.78 20.35 -3.94
CA GLU A 189 -11.74 21.16 -3.29
C GLU A 189 -11.00 20.30 -2.25
N GLY A 190 -9.68 20.32 -2.30
CA GLY A 190 -8.90 19.50 -1.37
C GLY A 190 -7.41 19.62 -1.60
N MET A 191 -6.64 19.08 -0.69
CA MET A 191 -5.18 19.03 -0.82
C MET A 191 -4.57 17.87 -0.04
N GLN A 192 -3.36 17.50 -0.41
CA GLN A 192 -2.53 16.58 0.37
C GLN A 192 -1.24 17.26 0.86
N PHE A 193 -0.70 16.74 1.97
CA PHE A 193 0.62 17.12 2.44
C PHE A 193 1.35 15.95 3.10
N ASP A 194 2.70 16.01 3.04
CA ASP A 194 3.60 14.91 3.42
C ASP A 194 3.85 14.87 4.93
N ARG A 195 2.81 14.67 5.71
CA ARG A 195 2.83 14.41 7.15
C ARG A 195 1.63 13.55 7.50
N GLY A 196 1.84 12.53 8.33
CA GLY A 196 0.81 11.63 8.76
C GLY A 196 0.58 11.66 10.28
N TYR A 197 -0.07 10.62 10.78
CA TYR A 197 -0.35 10.51 12.21
C TYR A 197 0.95 10.39 13.03
N ILE A 198 0.95 10.98 14.23
CA ILE A 198 2.11 10.95 15.12
C ILE A 198 2.38 9.53 15.66
N THR A 199 1.33 8.74 15.85
CA THR A 199 1.44 7.37 16.37
C THR A 199 0.42 6.43 15.73
N PRO A 200 0.77 5.14 15.48
CA PRO A 200 -0.15 4.14 14.95
C PRO A 200 -1.40 3.90 15.80
N TYR A 201 -1.37 4.23 17.09
CA TYR A 201 -2.55 4.10 17.96
C TYR A 201 -3.72 5.03 17.57
N MET A 202 -3.47 6.00 16.67
CA MET A 202 -4.48 6.93 16.16
C MET A 202 -5.26 6.43 14.95
N VAL A 203 -4.88 5.31 14.34
CA VAL A 203 -5.58 4.75 13.18
C VAL A 203 -7.01 4.32 13.53
N THR A 204 -7.94 4.57 12.62
CA THR A 204 -9.34 4.11 12.73
C THR A 204 -9.58 2.83 11.94
N ASP A 205 -8.79 2.63 10.90
CA ASP A 205 -8.71 1.39 10.11
C ASP A 205 -7.34 0.74 10.36
N THR A 206 -7.35 -0.37 11.09
CA THR A 206 -6.14 -1.11 11.43
C THR A 206 -5.64 -2.01 10.30
N GLU A 207 -6.50 -2.36 9.33
CA GLU A 207 -6.11 -3.17 8.18
C GLU A 207 -5.28 -2.33 7.20
N LYS A 208 -5.72 -1.11 6.93
CA LYS A 208 -5.03 -0.14 6.05
C LYS A 208 -4.01 0.74 6.77
N MET A 209 -3.93 0.65 8.10
CA MET A 209 -3.09 1.51 8.94
C MET A 209 -3.32 3.01 8.67
N GLU A 210 -4.58 3.41 8.56
CA GLU A 210 -4.99 4.78 8.31
C GLU A 210 -6.07 5.26 9.27
N ALA A 211 -6.16 6.58 9.47
CA ALA A 211 -7.27 7.21 10.17
C ALA A 211 -8.16 7.94 9.16
N VAL A 212 -9.42 7.53 9.07
CA VAL A 212 -10.43 8.18 8.24
C VAL A 212 -11.45 8.85 9.14
N LEU A 213 -11.58 10.15 8.99
CA LEU A 213 -12.48 11.00 9.78
C LEU A 213 -13.46 11.68 8.82
N ASP A 214 -14.74 11.37 8.97
CA ASP A 214 -15.82 12.03 8.22
C ASP A 214 -16.30 13.24 9.01
N ASP A 215 -16.53 14.34 8.32
CA ASP A 215 -16.97 15.65 8.84
C ASP A 215 -16.19 16.12 10.09
N PRO A 216 -14.85 16.02 10.14
CA PRO A 216 -14.09 16.42 11.31
C PRO A 216 -14.01 17.94 11.47
N TYR A 217 -13.84 18.39 12.71
CA TYR A 217 -13.26 19.70 12.98
C TYR A 217 -11.73 19.64 12.83
N ILE A 218 -11.12 20.71 12.33
CA ILE A 218 -9.68 20.80 12.08
C ILE A 218 -9.12 22.00 12.86
N LEU A 219 -8.32 21.72 13.89
CA LEU A 219 -7.52 22.74 14.58
C LEU A 219 -6.20 22.91 13.84
N ILE A 220 -5.85 24.14 13.49
CA ILE A 220 -4.65 24.48 12.75
C ILE A 220 -3.82 25.43 13.59
N THR A 221 -2.59 25.04 13.98
CA THR A 221 -1.71 25.86 14.81
C THR A 221 -0.24 25.66 14.45
N ASP A 222 0.54 26.70 14.62
CA ASP A 222 2.00 26.66 14.51
C ASP A 222 2.68 26.30 15.84
N LYS A 223 1.89 26.13 16.91
CA LYS A 223 2.40 25.79 18.24
C LYS A 223 2.64 24.29 18.41
N LYS A 224 3.51 23.97 19.36
CA LYS A 224 3.68 22.64 19.90
C LYS A 224 2.74 22.45 21.09
N ILE A 225 2.02 21.32 21.13
CA ILE A 225 1.07 21.00 22.19
C ILE A 225 1.64 19.87 23.04
N SER A 226 2.06 20.18 24.26
CA SER A 226 2.60 19.20 25.22
C SER A 226 1.69 18.97 26.41
N ASN A 227 0.90 20.00 26.77
CA ASN A 227 -0.02 19.97 27.91
C ASN A 227 -1.47 19.96 27.42
N ILE A 228 -2.25 18.96 27.86
CA ILE A 228 -3.66 18.82 27.46
C ILE A 228 -4.53 20.01 27.92
N GLN A 229 -4.15 20.69 28.99
CA GLN A 229 -4.91 21.83 29.54
C GLN A 229 -4.99 23.01 28.56
N GLU A 230 -4.07 23.09 27.59
CA GLU A 230 -4.07 24.16 26.58
C GLU A 230 -5.22 24.03 25.60
N ILE A 231 -5.67 22.80 25.34
CA ILE A 231 -6.74 22.51 24.37
C ILE A 231 -7.99 21.90 25.02
N LEU A 232 -7.98 21.65 26.33
CA LEU A 232 -9.08 20.98 27.03
C LEU A 232 -10.44 21.66 26.82
N PRO A 233 -10.56 23.02 26.96
CA PRO A 233 -11.84 23.68 26.74
C PRO A 233 -12.38 23.50 25.32
N LEU A 234 -11.50 23.45 24.33
CA LEU A 234 -11.87 23.21 22.94
C LEU A 234 -12.31 21.75 22.72
N LEU A 235 -11.56 20.77 23.27
CA LEU A 235 -11.92 19.35 23.18
C LEU A 235 -13.31 19.08 23.80
N GLU A 236 -13.64 19.71 24.92
CA GLU A 236 -14.95 19.60 25.55
C GLU A 236 -16.06 20.12 24.63
N GLN A 237 -15.86 21.26 23.98
CA GLN A 237 -16.82 21.84 23.04
C GLN A 237 -17.03 20.92 21.83
N VAL A 238 -15.94 20.40 21.26
CA VAL A 238 -16.00 19.49 20.09
C VAL A 238 -16.68 18.17 20.45
N MET A 239 -16.40 17.64 21.64
CA MET A 239 -17.03 16.43 22.16
C MET A 239 -18.54 16.64 22.38
N GLN A 240 -18.96 17.78 22.90
CA GLN A 240 -20.39 18.14 23.05
C GLN A 240 -21.07 18.27 21.68
N ALA A 241 -20.36 18.72 20.64
CA ALA A 241 -20.86 18.76 19.28
C ALA A 241 -20.95 17.37 18.62
N GLY A 242 -20.44 16.32 19.25
CA GLY A 242 -20.49 14.93 18.76
C GLY A 242 -19.66 14.65 17.50
N ARG A 243 -18.68 15.52 17.19
CA ARG A 243 -17.85 15.40 16.00
C ARG A 243 -16.43 14.94 16.34
N LYS A 244 -15.76 14.30 15.36
CA LYS A 244 -14.35 13.94 15.43
C LYS A 244 -13.48 15.18 15.21
N MET A 245 -12.20 15.10 15.56
CA MET A 245 -11.26 16.22 15.42
C MET A 245 -9.93 15.79 14.81
N VAL A 246 -9.36 16.65 13.99
CA VAL A 246 -7.95 16.59 13.54
C VAL A 246 -7.22 17.79 14.14
N ILE A 247 -6.03 17.57 14.67
CA ILE A 247 -5.14 18.64 15.12
C ILE A 247 -3.93 18.68 14.18
N ILE A 248 -3.75 19.78 13.48
CA ILE A 248 -2.54 20.05 12.67
C ILE A 248 -1.71 21.05 13.46
N ALA A 249 -0.63 20.58 14.09
CA ALA A 249 0.22 21.35 14.98
C ALA A 249 1.70 21.16 14.64
N GLU A 250 2.58 22.02 15.14
CA GLU A 250 4.01 21.79 14.99
C GLU A 250 4.42 20.40 15.51
N ASP A 251 3.96 20.05 16.70
CA ASP A 251 4.04 18.72 17.28
C ASP A 251 2.97 18.55 18.37
N VAL A 252 2.60 17.30 18.65
CA VAL A 252 1.77 16.97 19.82
C VAL A 252 2.47 15.84 20.57
N GLU A 253 2.84 16.08 21.81
CA GLU A 253 3.65 15.14 22.59
C GLU A 253 3.27 15.08 24.06
N GLY A 254 3.99 14.27 24.83
CA GLY A 254 3.88 14.22 26.29
C GLY A 254 2.49 13.84 26.80
N GLU A 255 2.01 14.61 27.78
CA GLU A 255 0.71 14.39 28.41
C GLU A 255 -0.45 14.56 27.44
N ALA A 256 -0.38 15.55 26.55
CA ALA A 256 -1.42 15.79 25.55
C ALA A 256 -1.61 14.58 24.64
N LEU A 257 -0.54 14.05 24.05
CA LEU A 257 -0.61 12.88 23.17
C LEU A 257 -1.14 11.65 23.91
N SER A 258 -0.63 11.38 25.11
CA SER A 258 -1.04 10.22 25.92
C SER A 258 -2.53 10.26 26.25
N THR A 259 -3.05 11.46 26.61
CA THR A 259 -4.47 11.65 26.91
C THR A 259 -5.35 11.43 25.67
N LEU A 260 -4.94 11.93 24.50
CA LEU A 260 -5.67 11.71 23.25
C LEU A 260 -5.71 10.22 22.87
N ILE A 261 -4.59 9.49 23.03
CA ILE A 261 -4.53 8.04 22.79
C ILE A 261 -5.50 7.29 23.69
N VAL A 262 -5.48 7.57 24.99
CA VAL A 262 -6.36 6.89 25.97
C VAL A 262 -7.84 7.13 25.66
N ASN A 263 -8.23 8.36 25.33
CA ASN A 263 -9.62 8.66 24.96
C ASN A 263 -10.06 7.95 23.69
N LYS A 264 -9.21 7.90 22.67
CA LYS A 264 -9.47 7.17 21.43
C LYS A 264 -9.63 5.67 21.69
N LEU A 265 -8.71 5.05 22.46
CA LEU A 265 -8.78 3.62 22.78
C LEU A 265 -10.01 3.24 23.61
N ARG A 266 -10.49 4.17 24.47
CA ARG A 266 -11.74 4.01 25.23
C ARG A 266 -13.00 4.27 24.39
N GLY A 267 -12.85 4.74 23.16
CA GLY A 267 -13.98 5.10 22.30
C GLY A 267 -14.74 6.35 22.77
N THR A 268 -14.17 7.13 23.70
CA THR A 268 -14.83 8.32 24.26
C THR A 268 -14.79 9.50 23.29
N PHE A 269 -13.64 9.70 22.63
CA PHE A 269 -13.43 10.79 21.68
C PHE A 269 -12.34 10.44 20.68
N VAL A 270 -12.60 10.70 19.40
CA VAL A 270 -11.63 10.49 18.33
C VAL A 270 -11.02 11.83 17.92
N CYS A 271 -9.76 12.02 18.29
CA CYS A 271 -8.98 13.17 17.92
C CYS A 271 -7.62 12.70 17.41
N VAL A 272 -7.28 13.01 16.16
CA VAL A 272 -6.06 12.54 15.50
C VAL A 272 -5.10 13.71 15.31
N PRO A 273 -3.98 13.75 16.04
CA PRO A 273 -2.94 14.75 15.85
C PRO A 273 -2.02 14.39 14.68
N VAL A 274 -1.69 15.41 13.88
CA VAL A 274 -0.81 15.37 12.70
C VAL A 274 0.21 16.47 12.81
N LYS A 275 1.45 16.21 12.41
CA LYS A 275 2.48 17.26 12.34
C LYS A 275 2.21 18.21 11.19
N ALA A 276 2.36 19.50 11.43
CA ALA A 276 2.24 20.53 10.41
C ALA A 276 3.28 20.33 9.30
N PRO A 277 2.91 20.51 8.02
CA PRO A 277 3.85 20.42 6.90
C PRO A 277 4.83 21.59 6.88
N GLY A 278 6.02 21.35 6.33
CA GLY A 278 7.06 22.37 6.20
C GLY A 278 7.77 22.74 7.50
N PHE A 279 8.65 23.74 7.42
CA PHE A 279 9.43 24.29 8.52
C PHE A 279 9.53 25.82 8.39
N GLY A 280 9.66 26.53 9.54
CA GLY A 280 9.82 27.98 9.57
C GLY A 280 8.67 28.71 8.86
N ASP A 281 9.00 29.72 8.07
CA ASP A 281 8.00 30.56 7.37
C ASP A 281 7.16 29.75 6.38
N ARG A 282 7.74 28.73 5.74
CA ARG A 282 6.98 27.83 4.87
C ARG A 282 5.88 27.09 5.60
N ARG A 283 6.11 26.67 6.85
CA ARG A 283 5.06 26.04 7.66
C ARG A 283 3.89 27.00 7.85
N LYS A 284 4.17 28.27 8.16
CA LYS A 284 3.12 29.30 8.34
C LYS A 284 2.29 29.47 7.05
N GLU A 285 2.95 29.54 5.92
CA GLU A 285 2.29 29.66 4.63
C GLU A 285 1.42 28.43 4.28
N MET A 286 1.92 27.22 4.55
CA MET A 286 1.16 25.98 4.32
C MET A 286 -0.02 25.84 5.29
N LEU A 287 0.15 26.24 6.56
CA LEU A 287 -0.94 26.28 7.53
C LEU A 287 -2.03 27.28 7.10
N GLN A 288 -1.64 28.43 6.54
CA GLN A 288 -2.57 29.41 5.99
C GLN A 288 -3.33 28.86 4.78
N ASP A 289 -2.65 28.13 3.88
CA ASP A 289 -3.28 27.46 2.73
C ASP A 289 -4.32 26.44 3.20
N ILE A 290 -3.99 25.64 4.24
CA ILE A 290 -4.92 24.68 4.84
C ILE A 290 -6.11 25.39 5.50
N ALA A 291 -5.87 26.49 6.19
CA ALA A 291 -6.92 27.26 6.85
C ALA A 291 -7.92 27.85 5.84
N ILE A 292 -7.43 28.43 4.75
CA ILE A 292 -8.26 28.93 3.65
C ILE A 292 -9.07 27.80 3.00
N LEU A 293 -8.44 26.65 2.74
CA LEU A 293 -9.10 25.49 2.15
C LEU A 293 -10.23 24.94 3.01
N THR A 294 -10.04 24.92 4.33
CA THR A 294 -10.98 24.31 5.27
C THR A 294 -11.96 25.30 5.90
N GLY A 295 -11.82 26.60 5.58
CA GLY A 295 -12.62 27.67 6.18
C GLY A 295 -12.32 27.94 7.65
N GLY A 296 -11.13 27.50 8.13
CA GLY A 296 -10.66 27.69 9.48
C GLY A 296 -9.72 28.88 9.62
N GLN A 297 -9.13 28.99 10.81
CA GLN A 297 -8.17 30.01 11.16
C GLN A 297 -6.90 29.40 11.76
N VAL A 298 -5.73 29.93 11.39
CA VAL A 298 -4.48 29.53 12.05
C VAL A 298 -4.41 30.14 13.44
N ILE A 299 -4.29 29.29 14.44
CA ILE A 299 -4.13 29.70 15.83
C ILE A 299 -2.64 29.88 16.13
N SER A 300 -2.19 31.12 16.16
CA SER A 300 -0.79 31.51 16.36
C SER A 300 -0.67 32.73 17.27
N GLU A 301 0.34 32.74 18.12
CA GLU A 301 0.62 33.92 18.99
C GLU A 301 0.99 35.15 18.18
N GLU A 302 1.67 34.97 17.05
CA GLU A 302 2.02 36.09 16.17
C GLU A 302 0.77 36.77 15.58
N LEU A 303 -0.32 36.00 15.42
CA LEU A 303 -1.62 36.52 14.98
C LEU A 303 -2.52 36.96 16.13
N GLY A 304 -2.05 36.87 17.38
CA GLY A 304 -2.78 37.26 18.56
C GLY A 304 -3.79 36.24 19.10
N PHE A 305 -3.67 34.95 18.67
CA PHE A 305 -4.57 33.89 19.11
C PHE A 305 -3.87 32.94 20.10
N ASP A 306 -4.62 32.52 21.14
CA ASP A 306 -4.17 31.51 22.09
C ASP A 306 -5.02 30.23 21.96
N LEU A 307 -4.37 29.07 22.14
CA LEU A 307 -5.04 27.75 22.11
C LEU A 307 -6.14 27.64 23.18
N LYS A 308 -5.94 28.24 24.34
CA LYS A 308 -6.90 28.19 25.44
C LYS A 308 -8.20 28.93 25.15
N ASP A 309 -8.13 29.97 24.33
CA ASP A 309 -9.27 30.84 24.01
C ASP A 309 -9.93 30.45 22.67
N THR A 310 -9.44 29.39 22.03
CA THR A 310 -9.91 28.92 20.73
C THR A 310 -11.35 28.42 20.80
N GLN A 311 -12.19 28.87 19.87
CA GLN A 311 -13.60 28.50 19.74
C GLN A 311 -13.83 27.59 18.51
N ILE A 312 -14.91 26.81 18.53
CA ILE A 312 -15.32 25.95 17.40
C ILE A 312 -15.43 26.74 16.08
N SER A 313 -15.86 27.98 16.12
CA SER A 313 -16.01 28.85 14.93
C SER A 313 -14.70 29.18 14.22
N GLN A 314 -13.56 28.97 14.89
CA GLN A 314 -12.23 29.20 14.34
C GLN A 314 -11.64 27.91 13.73
N LEU A 315 -12.30 26.76 13.96
CA LEU A 315 -11.86 25.48 13.41
C LEU A 315 -12.23 25.37 11.94
N GLY A 316 -11.32 24.78 11.15
CA GLY A 316 -11.64 24.34 9.81
C GLY A 316 -12.55 23.11 9.83
N THR A 317 -13.17 22.84 8.68
CA THR A 317 -13.96 21.62 8.45
C THR A 317 -13.73 21.08 7.04
N ALA A 318 -13.92 19.79 6.85
CA ALA A 318 -13.87 19.12 5.56
C ALA A 318 -14.87 17.97 5.58
N LYS A 319 -15.27 17.48 4.40
CA LYS A 319 -16.14 16.32 4.30
C LYS A 319 -15.44 15.05 4.81
N GLN A 320 -14.15 14.90 4.48
CA GLN A 320 -13.35 13.80 4.98
C GLN A 320 -11.88 14.22 5.15
N VAL A 321 -11.21 13.70 6.16
CA VAL A 321 -9.75 13.75 6.29
C VAL A 321 -9.23 12.33 6.44
N LYS A 322 -8.31 11.95 5.53
CA LYS A 322 -7.64 10.66 5.50
C LYS A 322 -6.18 10.84 5.90
N ILE A 323 -5.75 10.16 6.94
CA ILE A 323 -4.42 10.31 7.52
C ILE A 323 -3.72 8.95 7.51
N GLN A 324 -2.62 8.86 6.79
CA GLN A 324 -1.73 7.71 6.72
C GLN A 324 -0.46 7.97 7.55
N LYS A 325 0.50 7.06 7.49
CA LYS A 325 1.75 7.18 8.26
C LYS A 325 2.57 8.44 7.91
N GLU A 326 2.60 8.81 6.64
CA GLU A 326 3.44 9.90 6.12
C GLU A 326 2.66 10.91 5.26
N LEU A 327 1.34 10.74 5.17
CA LEU A 327 0.50 11.51 4.28
C LEU A 327 -0.82 11.88 4.96
N THR A 328 -1.28 13.10 4.74
CA THR A 328 -2.63 13.56 5.10
C THR A 328 -3.32 14.14 3.88
N ILE A 329 -4.55 13.70 3.63
CA ILE A 329 -5.40 14.14 2.52
C ILE A 329 -6.65 14.79 3.12
N ILE A 330 -6.91 16.03 2.74
CA ILE A 330 -8.14 16.77 3.06
C ILE A 330 -9.02 16.76 1.82
N VAL A 331 -10.21 16.20 1.93
CA VAL A 331 -11.17 16.05 0.83
C VAL A 331 -12.36 16.95 1.10
N ASP A 332 -12.74 17.75 0.10
CA ASP A 332 -13.89 18.65 0.12
C ASP A 332 -13.86 19.57 1.36
N GLY A 333 -12.84 20.42 1.41
CA GLY A 333 -12.69 21.45 2.43
C GLY A 333 -13.80 22.49 2.34
N ALA A 334 -14.30 22.93 3.50
CA ALA A 334 -15.42 23.85 3.58
C ALA A 334 -15.05 25.34 3.41
N GLY A 335 -13.88 25.63 2.84
CA GLY A 335 -13.42 26.99 2.56
C GLY A 335 -14.23 27.71 1.48
N ASP A 336 -14.20 29.05 1.50
CA ASP A 336 -14.81 29.84 0.42
C ASP A 336 -14.00 29.69 -0.86
N LYS A 337 -14.66 29.29 -1.95
CA LYS A 337 -14.07 29.12 -3.27
C LYS A 337 -13.38 30.38 -3.81
N ASN A 338 -13.93 31.56 -3.50
CA ASN A 338 -13.33 32.83 -3.89
C ASN A 338 -12.02 33.07 -3.12
N ALA A 339 -12.01 32.81 -1.82
CA ALA A 339 -10.80 32.92 -1.00
C ALA A 339 -9.70 31.95 -1.45
N ILE A 340 -10.07 30.73 -1.85
CA ILE A 340 -9.15 29.74 -2.41
C ILE A 340 -8.59 30.25 -3.75
N ALA A 341 -9.45 30.77 -4.65
CA ALA A 341 -9.03 31.30 -5.94
C ALA A 341 -8.12 32.54 -5.78
N ASP A 342 -8.40 33.42 -4.84
CA ASP A 342 -7.56 34.60 -4.53
C ASP A 342 -6.19 34.16 -4.00
N ARG A 343 -6.15 33.11 -3.15
CA ARG A 343 -4.89 32.55 -2.63
C ARG A 343 -4.06 31.91 -3.75
N VAL A 344 -4.68 31.17 -4.64
CA VAL A 344 -4.03 30.60 -5.85
C VAL A 344 -3.45 31.72 -6.71
N ALA A 345 -4.21 32.79 -6.94
CA ALA A 345 -3.74 33.95 -7.70
C ALA A 345 -2.58 34.70 -7.00
N GLN A 346 -2.58 34.73 -5.67
CA GLN A 346 -1.46 35.28 -4.89
C GLN A 346 -0.20 34.43 -5.08
N ILE A 347 -0.26 33.12 -4.91
CA ILE A 347 0.89 32.22 -5.08
C ILE A 347 1.46 32.29 -6.49
N ARG A 348 0.61 32.42 -7.53
CA ARG A 348 1.06 32.62 -8.92
C ARG A 348 1.85 33.90 -9.09
N ARG A 349 1.41 35.01 -8.51
CA ARG A 349 2.14 36.30 -8.55
C ARG A 349 3.49 36.21 -7.83
N GLU A 350 3.53 35.52 -6.69
CA GLU A 350 4.78 35.27 -5.95
C GLU A 350 5.75 34.42 -6.77
N LEU A 351 5.24 33.40 -7.47
CA LEU A 351 6.02 32.54 -8.37
C LEU A 351 6.63 33.33 -9.53
N GLU A 352 5.85 34.20 -10.16
CA GLU A 352 6.34 35.06 -11.26
C GLU A 352 7.37 36.08 -10.78
N ALA A 353 7.21 36.61 -9.57
CA ALA A 353 8.13 37.60 -9.00
C ALA A 353 9.40 36.98 -8.41
N SER A 354 9.42 35.70 -8.10
CA SER A 354 10.58 35.01 -7.50
C SER A 354 11.74 34.90 -8.48
N THR A 355 12.95 35.18 -8.01
CA THR A 355 14.19 35.02 -8.78
C THR A 355 14.98 33.77 -8.39
N SER A 356 14.61 33.14 -7.28
CA SER A 356 15.23 31.93 -6.75
C SER A 356 14.60 30.69 -7.34
N GLU A 357 15.37 29.85 -8.03
CA GLU A 357 14.85 28.59 -8.60
C GLU A 357 14.30 27.65 -7.51
N PHE A 358 14.93 27.62 -6.35
CA PHE A 358 14.46 26.84 -5.21
C PHE A 358 13.11 27.34 -4.65
N ASP A 359 12.92 28.67 -4.55
CA ASP A 359 11.66 29.23 -4.09
C ASP A 359 10.57 29.05 -5.16
N LYS A 360 10.89 29.15 -6.42
CA LYS A 360 9.98 28.83 -7.53
C LYS A 360 9.49 27.39 -7.45
N GLU A 361 10.39 26.44 -7.26
CA GLU A 361 10.02 25.02 -7.12
C GLU A 361 9.03 24.83 -5.96
N LYS A 362 9.28 25.46 -4.82
CA LYS A 362 8.40 25.35 -3.64
C LYS A 362 7.07 26.09 -3.79
N LEU A 363 7.03 27.19 -4.50
CA LEU A 363 5.80 27.89 -4.86
C LEU A 363 4.97 27.09 -5.88
N GLN A 364 5.63 26.42 -6.84
CA GLN A 364 4.98 25.51 -7.77
C GLN A 364 4.36 24.32 -7.05
N GLU A 365 5.07 23.71 -6.10
CA GLU A 365 4.56 22.63 -5.26
C GLU A 365 3.30 23.05 -4.48
N ARG A 366 3.33 24.22 -3.83
CA ARG A 366 2.17 24.76 -3.11
C ARG A 366 0.99 25.05 -4.04
N LEU A 367 1.29 25.66 -5.20
CA LEU A 367 0.28 25.95 -6.23
C LEU A 367 -0.39 24.66 -6.72
N ALA A 368 0.39 23.62 -7.02
CA ALA A 368 -0.13 22.34 -7.47
C ALA A 368 -1.04 21.69 -6.41
N LYS A 369 -0.62 21.73 -5.13
CA LYS A 369 -1.39 21.17 -4.01
C LYS A 369 -2.72 21.90 -3.78
N LEU A 370 -2.75 23.22 -3.90
CA LEU A 370 -3.96 24.03 -3.65
C LEU A 370 -4.89 24.11 -4.87
N ALA A 371 -4.33 24.24 -6.08
CA ALA A 371 -5.09 24.43 -7.31
C ALA A 371 -5.53 23.12 -7.97
N GLY A 372 -4.88 21.99 -7.65
CA GLY A 372 -5.13 20.70 -8.29
C GLY A 372 -6.43 20.02 -7.85
N GLY A 373 -6.94 20.35 -6.67
CA GLY A 373 -8.08 19.67 -6.08
C GLY A 373 -7.82 18.20 -5.77
N VAL A 374 -8.87 17.47 -5.44
CA VAL A 374 -8.86 16.02 -5.23
C VAL A 374 -9.88 15.37 -6.16
N ALA A 375 -9.46 14.42 -6.99
CA ALA A 375 -10.41 13.58 -7.72
C ALA A 375 -10.92 12.49 -6.78
N VAL A 376 -12.22 12.36 -6.65
CA VAL A 376 -12.87 11.34 -5.82
C VAL A 376 -13.56 10.36 -6.76
N ILE A 377 -13.12 9.11 -6.76
CA ILE A 377 -13.80 8.01 -7.45
C ILE A 377 -14.83 7.42 -6.48
N LYS A 378 -16.10 7.63 -6.80
CA LYS A 378 -17.23 7.08 -6.05
C LYS A 378 -17.57 5.69 -6.59
N VAL A 379 -17.43 4.67 -5.77
CA VAL A 379 -17.67 3.28 -6.14
C VAL A 379 -19.07 2.86 -5.73
N GLY A 380 -19.91 2.52 -6.70
CA GLY A 380 -21.27 2.02 -6.49
C GLY A 380 -21.42 0.58 -6.94
N ALA A 381 -22.20 -0.20 -6.19
CA ALA A 381 -22.57 -1.56 -6.54
C ALA A 381 -23.93 -1.92 -5.95
N ALA A 382 -24.51 -3.05 -6.39
CA ALA A 382 -25.80 -3.51 -5.90
C ALA A 382 -25.74 -4.07 -4.48
N THR A 383 -24.58 -4.60 -4.07
CA THR A 383 -24.36 -5.20 -2.73
C THR A 383 -23.12 -4.63 -2.07
N GLU A 384 -23.09 -4.64 -0.75
CA GLU A 384 -21.94 -4.18 0.04
C GLU A 384 -20.68 -5.02 -0.24
N THR A 385 -20.83 -6.33 -0.45
CA THR A 385 -19.72 -7.24 -0.77
C THR A 385 -19.09 -6.89 -2.12
N GLU A 386 -19.91 -6.66 -3.14
CA GLU A 386 -19.47 -6.26 -4.48
C GLU A 386 -18.80 -4.89 -4.46
N MET A 387 -19.38 -3.94 -3.70
CA MET A 387 -18.83 -2.60 -3.57
C MET A 387 -17.43 -2.61 -2.92
N LYS A 388 -17.24 -3.39 -1.86
CA LYS A 388 -15.95 -3.55 -1.20
C LYS A 388 -14.90 -4.18 -2.12
N GLU A 389 -15.28 -5.22 -2.86
CA GLU A 389 -14.39 -5.86 -3.85
C GLU A 389 -14.00 -4.89 -4.95
N MET A 390 -14.95 -4.18 -5.53
CA MET A 390 -14.71 -3.19 -6.58
C MET A 390 -13.84 -2.03 -6.09
N LYS A 391 -14.04 -1.58 -4.84
CA LYS A 391 -13.22 -0.53 -4.22
C LYS A 391 -11.75 -0.95 -4.11
N LEU A 392 -11.47 -2.16 -3.60
CA LEU A 392 -10.10 -2.69 -3.51
C LEU A 392 -9.47 -2.78 -4.90
N ARG A 393 -10.19 -3.29 -5.88
CA ARG A 393 -9.73 -3.40 -7.27
C ARG A 393 -9.39 -2.04 -7.89
N ILE A 394 -10.19 -1.00 -7.64
CA ILE A 394 -9.93 0.36 -8.11
C ILE A 394 -8.71 0.97 -7.39
N GLU A 395 -8.57 0.73 -6.09
CA GLU A 395 -7.40 1.18 -5.31
C GLU A 395 -6.09 0.56 -5.87
N ASP A 396 -6.09 -0.74 -6.17
CA ASP A 396 -4.94 -1.43 -6.77
C ASP A 396 -4.63 -0.89 -8.18
N ALA A 397 -5.66 -0.71 -9.01
CA ALA A 397 -5.50 -0.16 -10.35
C ALA A 397 -4.95 1.27 -10.34
N LEU A 398 -5.37 2.08 -9.38
CA LEU A 398 -4.85 3.44 -9.19
C LEU A 398 -3.38 3.42 -8.75
N ALA A 399 -3.01 2.52 -7.82
CA ALA A 399 -1.64 2.37 -7.36
C ALA A 399 -0.72 1.87 -8.49
N ALA A 400 -1.15 0.85 -9.24
CA ALA A 400 -0.43 0.34 -10.41
C ALA A 400 -0.24 1.43 -11.48
N THR A 401 -1.26 2.25 -11.71
CA THR A 401 -1.17 3.33 -12.69
C THR A 401 -0.18 4.42 -12.25
N LYS A 402 -0.17 4.81 -10.98
CA LYS A 402 0.84 5.73 -10.43
C LYS A 402 2.25 5.14 -10.57
N ALA A 403 2.44 3.88 -10.22
CA ALA A 403 3.72 3.19 -10.37
C ALA A 403 4.20 3.15 -11.83
N ALA A 404 3.28 2.98 -12.79
CA ALA A 404 3.60 3.01 -14.21
C ALA A 404 4.00 4.40 -14.72
N VAL A 405 3.36 5.46 -14.23
CA VAL A 405 3.74 6.85 -14.55
C VAL A 405 5.12 7.19 -13.99
N GLU A 406 5.46 6.70 -12.79
CA GLU A 406 6.74 6.96 -12.15
C GLU A 406 7.93 6.29 -12.86
N GLU A 407 7.84 5.00 -13.17
CA GLU A 407 8.99 4.21 -13.64
C GLU A 407 8.78 3.59 -15.03
N GLY A 408 7.60 3.71 -15.62
CA GLY A 408 7.27 3.12 -16.92
C GLY A 408 6.66 1.72 -16.81
N ILE A 409 6.45 1.12 -17.99
CA ILE A 409 5.79 -0.17 -18.18
C ILE A 409 6.70 -1.18 -18.89
N VAL A 410 6.47 -2.45 -18.61
CA VAL A 410 7.08 -3.60 -19.29
C VAL A 410 6.01 -4.57 -19.79
N ALA A 411 6.39 -5.58 -20.57
CA ALA A 411 5.49 -6.65 -20.99
C ALA A 411 4.91 -7.37 -19.77
N GLY A 412 3.59 -7.43 -19.68
CA GLY A 412 2.87 -8.01 -18.55
C GLY A 412 2.74 -9.54 -18.62
N GLY A 413 1.90 -10.09 -17.73
CA GLY A 413 1.62 -11.53 -17.71
C GLY A 413 2.81 -12.43 -17.39
N GLY A 414 3.80 -11.91 -16.65
CA GLY A 414 5.04 -12.62 -16.33
C GLY A 414 6.06 -12.66 -17.47
N THR A 415 5.75 -12.11 -18.65
CA THR A 415 6.62 -12.12 -19.83
C THR A 415 7.93 -11.39 -19.58
N SER A 416 7.89 -10.23 -18.91
CA SER A 416 9.10 -9.45 -18.60
C SER A 416 10.11 -10.21 -17.74
N TYR A 417 9.65 -11.09 -16.85
CA TYR A 417 10.55 -11.96 -16.08
C TYR A 417 11.21 -13.03 -16.97
N ILE A 418 10.50 -13.54 -17.98
CA ILE A 418 11.09 -14.48 -18.97
C ILE A 418 12.09 -13.75 -19.86
N ASP A 419 11.78 -12.52 -20.27
CA ASP A 419 12.64 -11.69 -21.13
C ASP A 419 14.00 -11.34 -20.48
N VAL A 420 14.09 -11.31 -19.16
CA VAL A 420 15.37 -11.05 -18.46
C VAL A 420 16.19 -12.31 -18.22
N ILE A 421 15.64 -13.51 -18.41
CA ILE A 421 16.34 -14.79 -18.23
C ILE A 421 17.69 -14.85 -18.98
N PRO A 422 17.80 -14.46 -20.27
CA PRO A 422 19.09 -14.50 -20.97
C PRO A 422 20.17 -13.62 -20.31
N THR A 423 19.78 -12.46 -19.77
CA THR A 423 20.70 -11.56 -19.07
C THR A 423 21.20 -12.18 -17.76
N VAL A 424 20.30 -12.78 -16.99
CA VAL A 424 20.65 -13.48 -15.74
C VAL A 424 21.46 -14.74 -16.03
N ALA A 425 21.12 -15.50 -17.08
CA ALA A 425 21.84 -16.72 -17.47
C ALA A 425 23.30 -16.44 -17.85
N ALA A 426 23.61 -15.27 -18.42
CA ALA A 426 24.98 -14.87 -18.70
C ALA A 426 25.88 -14.78 -17.44
N LEU A 427 25.31 -14.66 -16.25
CA LEU A 427 26.05 -14.72 -14.99
C LEU A 427 26.55 -16.12 -14.65
N LEU A 428 25.97 -17.19 -15.23
CA LEU A 428 26.42 -18.57 -15.02
C LEU A 428 27.85 -18.82 -15.51
N GLU A 429 28.30 -18.03 -16.46
CA GLU A 429 29.69 -18.07 -16.96
C GLU A 429 30.66 -17.32 -16.05
N LYS A 430 30.14 -16.42 -15.20
CA LYS A 430 30.91 -15.53 -14.32
C LYS A 430 30.87 -15.95 -12.85
N THR A 431 30.13 -17.00 -12.54
CA THR A 431 29.91 -17.50 -11.17
C THR A 431 30.27 -18.99 -11.08
N GLU A 432 30.76 -19.43 -9.92
CA GLU A 432 31.16 -20.81 -9.66
C GLU A 432 30.56 -21.35 -8.35
N GLY A 433 30.52 -22.68 -8.21
CA GLY A 433 30.06 -23.36 -6.99
C GLY A 433 28.67 -22.92 -6.53
N ASP A 434 28.53 -22.68 -5.23
CA ASP A 434 27.23 -22.33 -4.62
C ASP A 434 26.71 -20.95 -5.03
N GLU A 435 27.58 -20.06 -5.48
CA GLU A 435 27.14 -18.77 -6.04
C GLU A 435 26.40 -18.99 -7.38
N LYS A 436 26.92 -19.87 -8.22
CA LYS A 436 26.26 -20.30 -9.46
C LYS A 436 24.90 -20.95 -9.16
N THR A 437 24.83 -21.75 -8.11
CA THR A 437 23.57 -22.33 -7.63
C THR A 437 22.56 -21.25 -7.27
N GLY A 438 22.97 -20.16 -6.62
CA GLY A 438 22.10 -19.01 -6.33
C GLY A 438 21.52 -18.37 -7.59
N VAL A 439 22.33 -18.21 -8.65
CA VAL A 439 21.86 -17.70 -9.95
C VAL A 439 20.83 -18.66 -10.58
N GLN A 440 21.08 -19.98 -10.52
CA GLN A 440 20.16 -20.98 -11.06
C GLN A 440 18.80 -21.00 -10.36
N ILE A 441 18.77 -20.75 -9.03
CA ILE A 441 17.54 -20.64 -8.25
C ILE A 441 16.69 -19.47 -8.77
N VAL A 442 17.31 -18.32 -9.02
CA VAL A 442 16.59 -17.15 -9.54
C VAL A 442 16.08 -17.41 -10.95
N LEU A 443 16.88 -18.01 -11.82
CA LEU A 443 16.46 -18.36 -13.19
C LEU A 443 15.18 -19.21 -13.20
N LYS A 444 15.06 -20.17 -12.29
CA LYS A 444 13.83 -20.97 -12.18
C LYS A 444 12.67 -20.17 -11.64
N ALA A 445 12.91 -19.35 -10.61
CA ALA A 445 11.86 -18.54 -10.01
C ALA A 445 11.26 -17.52 -10.99
N LEU A 446 12.05 -16.98 -11.92
CA LEU A 446 11.58 -16.04 -12.94
C LEU A 446 10.53 -16.65 -13.90
N GLU A 447 10.43 -17.96 -14.01
CA GLU A 447 9.46 -18.66 -14.83
C GLU A 447 8.07 -18.77 -14.15
N GLU A 448 8.05 -18.78 -12.82
CA GLU A 448 6.86 -19.08 -12.02
C GLU A 448 5.65 -18.17 -12.27
N PRO A 449 5.78 -16.83 -12.43
CA PRO A 449 4.62 -15.99 -12.69
C PRO A 449 3.86 -16.37 -13.96
N ALA A 450 4.54 -16.53 -15.08
CA ALA A 450 3.93 -16.95 -16.35
C ALA A 450 3.39 -18.38 -16.26
N TRP A 451 4.12 -19.27 -15.59
CA TRP A 451 3.70 -20.65 -15.35
C TRP A 451 2.39 -20.72 -14.55
N GLN A 452 2.29 -19.94 -13.47
CA GLN A 452 1.10 -19.92 -12.62
C GLN A 452 -0.11 -19.30 -13.32
N ILE A 453 0.08 -18.24 -14.12
CA ILE A 453 -0.99 -17.64 -14.93
C ILE A 453 -1.56 -18.67 -15.91
N ALA A 454 -0.71 -19.41 -16.61
CA ALA A 454 -1.12 -20.48 -17.52
C ALA A 454 -1.88 -21.61 -16.78
N LYS A 455 -1.37 -22.01 -15.61
CA LYS A 455 -2.00 -23.02 -14.75
C LYS A 455 -3.38 -22.59 -14.25
N ASN A 456 -3.55 -21.33 -13.83
CA ASN A 456 -4.83 -20.79 -13.43
C ASN A 456 -5.83 -20.72 -14.60
N ALA A 457 -5.32 -20.64 -15.82
CA ALA A 457 -6.12 -20.75 -17.05
C ALA A 457 -6.49 -22.21 -17.44
N GLY A 458 -6.02 -23.20 -16.68
CA GLY A 458 -6.28 -24.61 -16.94
C GLY A 458 -5.33 -25.24 -17.97
N LEU A 459 -4.21 -24.58 -18.25
CA LEU A 459 -3.21 -25.01 -19.26
C LEU A 459 -1.96 -25.57 -18.59
N GLU A 460 -1.14 -26.28 -19.37
CA GLU A 460 0.16 -26.77 -18.91
C GLU A 460 1.21 -25.66 -18.94
N GLY A 461 1.53 -25.11 -17.75
CA GLY A 461 2.39 -23.95 -17.59
C GLY A 461 3.79 -24.14 -18.18
N SER A 462 4.36 -25.36 -18.06
CA SER A 462 5.70 -25.66 -18.57
C SER A 462 5.79 -25.52 -20.11
N VAL A 463 4.74 -25.95 -20.81
CA VAL A 463 4.66 -25.84 -22.28
C VAL A 463 4.54 -24.37 -22.70
N ILE A 464 3.74 -23.60 -21.98
CA ILE A 464 3.55 -22.17 -22.27
C ILE A 464 4.85 -21.40 -22.05
N VAL A 465 5.50 -21.61 -20.91
CA VAL A 465 6.79 -20.94 -20.57
C VAL A 465 7.88 -21.28 -21.59
N ASP A 466 8.02 -22.54 -21.96
CA ASP A 466 9.02 -22.97 -22.96
C ASP A 466 8.78 -22.29 -24.32
N LYS A 467 7.53 -22.17 -24.72
CA LYS A 467 7.16 -21.48 -25.95
C LYS A 467 7.40 -19.96 -25.87
N VAL A 468 7.10 -19.32 -24.75
CA VAL A 468 7.40 -17.88 -24.54
C VAL A 468 8.91 -17.63 -24.60
N LYS A 469 9.75 -18.49 -23.98
CA LYS A 469 11.22 -18.41 -24.07
C LYS A 469 11.75 -18.44 -25.50
N SER A 470 11.03 -19.10 -26.39
CA SER A 470 11.40 -19.22 -27.83
C SER A 470 10.88 -18.07 -28.68
N CYS A 471 10.05 -17.18 -28.13
CA CYS A 471 9.52 -16.01 -28.81
C CYS A 471 10.51 -14.85 -28.82
N GLU A 472 10.20 -13.82 -29.60
CA GLU A 472 10.89 -12.53 -29.56
C GLU A 472 10.59 -11.81 -28.24
N THR A 473 11.53 -10.99 -27.76
CA THR A 473 11.38 -10.19 -26.55
C THR A 473 10.11 -9.34 -26.61
N GLY A 474 9.32 -9.35 -25.54
CA GLY A 474 8.03 -8.65 -25.43
C GLY A 474 6.84 -9.47 -25.94
N LYS A 475 7.06 -10.63 -26.57
CA LYS A 475 6.00 -11.52 -27.01
C LYS A 475 5.71 -12.58 -25.96
N GLY A 476 4.51 -12.56 -25.40
CA GLY A 476 4.07 -13.42 -24.34
C GLY A 476 2.75 -14.13 -24.62
N PHE A 477 2.23 -14.80 -23.62
CA PHE A 477 0.99 -15.57 -23.71
C PHE A 477 -0.18 -14.78 -23.08
N ASN A 478 -1.17 -14.43 -23.90
CA ASN A 478 -2.44 -13.89 -23.43
C ASN A 478 -3.34 -15.03 -22.95
N ALA A 479 -3.40 -15.23 -21.64
CA ALA A 479 -4.15 -16.32 -21.03
C ALA A 479 -5.68 -16.17 -21.14
N LEU A 480 -6.20 -14.98 -21.48
CA LEU A 480 -7.62 -14.75 -21.66
C LEU A 480 -8.13 -15.38 -22.96
N VAL A 481 -7.42 -15.14 -24.07
CA VAL A 481 -7.78 -15.62 -25.42
C VAL A 481 -6.92 -16.79 -25.89
N GLU A 482 -5.91 -17.20 -25.09
CA GLU A 482 -5.03 -18.34 -25.34
C GLU A 482 -4.14 -18.18 -26.59
N GLU A 483 -3.70 -16.95 -26.86
CA GLU A 483 -2.86 -16.62 -28.02
C GLU A 483 -1.51 -16.02 -27.60
N TYR A 484 -0.50 -16.18 -28.49
CA TYR A 484 0.82 -15.55 -28.31
C TYR A 484 0.86 -14.23 -29.06
N VAL A 485 0.99 -13.12 -28.29
CA VAL A 485 0.88 -11.75 -28.80
C VAL A 485 2.06 -10.90 -28.34
N ASP A 486 2.31 -9.77 -29.02
CA ASP A 486 3.11 -8.71 -28.46
C ASP A 486 2.33 -8.08 -27.29
N MET A 487 2.86 -8.26 -26.08
CA MET A 487 2.13 -7.94 -24.84
C MET A 487 1.82 -6.45 -24.72
N ILE A 488 2.79 -5.60 -25.08
CA ILE A 488 2.59 -4.13 -24.97
C ILE A 488 1.57 -3.66 -26.00
N SER A 489 1.66 -4.13 -27.25
CA SER A 489 0.71 -3.79 -28.31
C SER A 489 -0.70 -4.30 -28.02
N ALA A 490 -0.81 -5.46 -27.36
CA ALA A 490 -2.08 -6.03 -26.91
C ALA A 490 -2.64 -5.34 -25.64
N GLY A 491 -1.92 -4.34 -25.08
CA GLY A 491 -2.31 -3.66 -23.88
C GLY A 491 -2.04 -4.44 -22.57
N ILE A 492 -1.39 -5.60 -22.63
CA ILE A 492 -1.07 -6.41 -21.45
C ILE A 492 0.28 -5.96 -20.90
N VAL A 493 0.25 -5.06 -19.94
CA VAL A 493 1.43 -4.37 -19.41
C VAL A 493 1.44 -4.42 -17.89
N ASP A 494 2.64 -4.47 -17.31
CA ASP A 494 2.87 -4.36 -15.88
C ASP A 494 3.74 -3.12 -15.59
N PRO A 495 3.50 -2.37 -14.51
CA PRO A 495 4.42 -1.32 -14.08
C PRO A 495 5.78 -1.92 -13.69
N VAL A 496 6.87 -1.35 -14.18
CA VAL A 496 8.20 -1.87 -13.86
C VAL A 496 8.51 -1.77 -12.36
N LYS A 497 8.00 -0.75 -11.70
CA LYS A 497 8.13 -0.58 -10.24
C LYS A 497 7.50 -1.76 -9.48
N VAL A 498 6.34 -2.25 -9.94
CA VAL A 498 5.66 -3.43 -9.38
C VAL A 498 6.51 -4.69 -9.58
N THR A 499 6.90 -4.96 -10.84
CA THR A 499 7.69 -6.15 -11.20
C THR A 499 9.02 -6.22 -10.45
N ARG A 500 9.80 -5.14 -10.44
CA ARG A 500 11.10 -5.14 -9.75
C ARG A 500 10.97 -5.25 -8.24
N SER A 501 10.00 -4.53 -7.63
CA SER A 501 9.80 -4.56 -6.18
C SER A 501 9.34 -5.94 -5.71
N ALA A 502 8.47 -6.61 -6.45
CA ALA A 502 8.04 -7.97 -6.18
C ALA A 502 9.24 -8.95 -6.13
N LEU A 503 10.13 -8.87 -7.13
CA LEU A 503 11.32 -9.71 -7.18
C LEU A 503 12.32 -9.40 -6.06
N GLN A 504 12.58 -8.12 -5.78
CA GLN A 504 13.52 -7.69 -4.74
C GLN A 504 13.04 -8.09 -3.34
N ASN A 505 11.76 -7.86 -3.02
CA ASN A 505 11.19 -8.21 -1.71
C ASN A 505 11.14 -9.73 -1.53
N ALA A 506 10.74 -10.47 -2.54
CA ALA A 506 10.75 -11.93 -2.54
C ALA A 506 12.16 -12.49 -2.29
N ALA A 507 13.16 -11.99 -2.99
CA ALA A 507 14.55 -12.44 -2.84
C ALA A 507 15.16 -12.08 -1.50
N SER A 508 14.80 -10.91 -0.95
CA SER A 508 15.25 -10.47 0.37
C SER A 508 14.82 -11.45 1.45
N VAL A 509 13.53 -11.74 1.52
CA VAL A 509 12.98 -12.67 2.53
C VAL A 509 13.43 -14.11 2.26
N ALA A 510 13.41 -14.56 1.01
CA ALA A 510 13.91 -15.89 0.67
C ALA A 510 15.36 -16.11 1.10
N SER A 511 16.23 -15.12 0.91
CA SER A 511 17.62 -15.16 1.35
C SER A 511 17.76 -15.30 2.87
N MET A 512 16.87 -14.67 3.64
CA MET A 512 16.86 -14.81 5.10
C MET A 512 16.37 -16.19 5.53
N VAL A 513 15.30 -16.70 4.90
CA VAL A 513 14.79 -18.06 5.17
C VAL A 513 15.85 -19.11 4.88
N LEU A 514 16.57 -19.02 3.77
CA LEU A 514 17.61 -19.97 3.38
C LEU A 514 18.80 -19.98 4.33
N THR A 515 19.08 -18.86 5.01
CA THR A 515 20.17 -18.76 5.99
C THR A 515 19.73 -19.07 7.43
N THR A 516 18.45 -19.40 7.64
CA THR A 516 17.90 -19.73 8.96
C THR A 516 18.15 -21.18 9.31
N GLU A 517 18.66 -21.45 10.52
CA GLU A 517 18.98 -22.80 11.03
C GLU A 517 18.16 -23.18 12.26
N SER A 518 17.59 -22.21 12.98
CA SER A 518 16.79 -22.49 14.18
C SER A 518 15.60 -21.55 14.30
N LEU A 519 14.50 -22.06 14.84
CA LEU A 519 13.29 -21.33 15.15
C LEU A 519 13.04 -21.37 16.64
N VAL A 520 12.61 -20.26 17.22
CA VAL A 520 12.34 -20.13 18.67
C VAL A 520 10.95 -19.53 18.85
N THR A 521 10.08 -20.22 19.58
CA THR A 521 8.73 -19.75 19.90
C THR A 521 8.41 -19.93 21.39
N ASP A 522 7.37 -19.30 21.88
CA ASP A 522 6.86 -19.53 23.22
C ASP A 522 6.12 -20.88 23.29
N LEU A 523 6.28 -21.57 24.41
CA LEU A 523 5.41 -22.73 24.68
C LEU A 523 3.98 -22.23 24.88
N PRO A 524 2.97 -22.88 24.25
CA PRO A 524 1.58 -22.56 24.52
C PRO A 524 1.30 -22.68 26.04
N GLU A 525 0.70 -21.67 26.62
CA GLU A 525 0.22 -21.78 28.00
C GLU A 525 -0.89 -22.83 28.04
N PRO A 526 -0.84 -23.82 28.95
CA PRO A 526 -1.93 -24.74 29.15
C PRO A 526 -3.20 -23.92 29.45
N ALA A 527 -4.29 -24.20 28.75
CA ALA A 527 -5.57 -23.55 29.00
C ALA A 527 -5.86 -23.61 30.50
N ALA A 528 -6.09 -22.44 31.11
CA ALA A 528 -6.44 -22.38 32.53
C ALA A 528 -7.64 -23.34 32.75
N PRO A 529 -7.57 -24.26 33.76
CA PRO A 529 -8.70 -25.13 34.00
C PRO A 529 -9.95 -24.29 34.23
N ALA A 530 -11.03 -24.64 33.49
CA ALA A 530 -12.32 -23.96 33.63
C ALA A 530 -12.63 -23.91 35.14
N ALA A 531 -12.85 -22.72 35.67
CA ALA A 531 -13.22 -22.57 37.07
C ALA A 531 -14.45 -23.47 37.32
N PRO A 532 -14.43 -24.31 38.37
CA PRO A 532 -15.60 -25.16 38.66
C PRO A 532 -16.82 -24.27 38.76
N MET A 533 -17.85 -24.56 37.98
CA MET A 533 -19.16 -23.93 38.15
C MET A 533 -19.61 -24.25 39.57
N ASP A 534 -19.71 -23.21 40.39
CA ASP A 534 -20.26 -23.32 41.72
C ASP A 534 -21.73 -23.79 41.61
N PRO A 535 -22.11 -25.00 42.10
CA PRO A 535 -23.48 -25.50 41.99
C PRO A 535 -24.47 -24.78 42.93
N GLY A 536 -24.08 -23.64 43.51
CA GLY A 536 -24.74 -22.98 44.63
C GLY A 536 -25.66 -21.81 44.32
N MET A 537 -25.94 -21.43 43.06
CA MET A 537 -27.01 -20.45 42.77
C MET A 537 -28.17 -21.07 42.01
N GLY A 538 -28.82 -22.02 42.66
CA GLY A 538 -30.16 -22.42 42.37
C GLY A 538 -31.12 -21.66 43.27
N MET A 539 -32.08 -20.98 42.67
CA MET A 539 -33.38 -20.55 43.20
C MET A 539 -33.39 -19.70 44.49
N TYR A 540 -33.60 -18.43 44.33
CA TYR A 540 -34.74 -17.78 45.03
C TYR A 540 -35.27 -16.63 44.15
#